data_92c382cea722648451ee26346f5ca36a
#
_entry.id   92c382cea722648451ee26346f5ca36a
#
_cell.length_a   1.000
_cell.length_b   1.000
_cell.length_c   1.000
_cell.angle_alpha   90.00
_cell.angle_beta   90.00
_cell.angle_gamma   90.00
#
_symmetry.space_group_name_H-M   'P 1'
#
loop_
_entity.id
_entity.type
_entity.pdbx_description
1 polymer ?
#
loop_
_entity_poly.entity_id
_entity_poly.type
_entity_poly.pdbx_seq_one_letter_code
_entity_poly.pdbx_strand_id
1 'polypeptide(L)'
;MNYKPNIFYWSPFLVPIATPKAVVNSATALQNYGKKYECSIINFFGEFNPYQNELKDKNIKLINHFSEKLLKILPKHGKLQSRFSFMVIFILSFFPLKKLISNQKPDFLIIHLITSLPLILLIFYKFETKFILRISGLPKLGIFRKFLWKKALSKIYKVTCPTKSTANYIESLGIVDKEKIITLYDPIVQISKSNFQKKKSINLPFEKSEYFFTAGRLTKQKNFLFLCKAVKRIILDVPNFKIVIAGEGEDKDKISSFIQKNELEKHIFLIGYVPNIFPYIFSSKGFILTSLWEDPGFVLIEAASCRVPVFSSNCPEGPKEIIKDNFNGLLFESNDENDLIKNFSKFNKIINNNETKKKLILNNLILARQFSLFNHYLKLNEILSNGCN
;
A
#
# COMPACT_ATOMS: atom_id res chain seq x y z
N MET A 1 -29.88 10.74 -22.04
CA MET A 1 -28.80 9.89 -21.46
C MET A 1 -28.38 10.54 -20.16
N ASN A 2 -28.42 9.81 -19.05
CA ASN A 2 -27.93 10.38 -17.79
C ASN A 2 -26.43 10.61 -17.91
N TYR A 3 -25.97 11.84 -17.69
CA TYR A 3 -24.57 12.20 -17.65
C TYR A 3 -23.80 11.34 -16.65
N LYS A 4 -22.67 10.76 -17.10
CA LYS A 4 -21.78 9.97 -16.27
C LYS A 4 -20.45 10.71 -16.12
N PRO A 5 -20.09 11.17 -14.92
CA PRO A 5 -18.81 11.84 -14.73
C PRO A 5 -17.64 10.96 -15.10
N ASN A 6 -16.68 11.56 -15.83
CA ASN A 6 -15.44 10.93 -16.27
C ASN A 6 -14.35 11.08 -15.22
N ILE A 7 -13.81 9.96 -14.74
CA ILE A 7 -12.75 9.92 -13.73
C ILE A 7 -11.47 9.37 -14.36
N PHE A 8 -10.43 10.20 -14.38
CA PHE A 8 -9.12 9.76 -14.84
C PHE A 8 -8.18 9.54 -13.67
N TYR A 9 -7.36 8.48 -13.75
CA TYR A 9 -6.30 8.16 -12.79
C TYR A 9 -4.94 8.39 -13.41
N TRP A 10 -4.09 9.15 -12.72
CA TRP A 10 -2.69 9.37 -13.06
C TRP A 10 -1.79 8.72 -12.00
N SER A 11 -1.06 7.67 -12.39
CA SER A 11 -0.17 6.94 -11.48
C SER A 11 0.92 6.18 -12.24
N PRO A 12 1.80 6.82 -12.99
CA PRO A 12 2.87 6.11 -13.68
C PRO A 12 3.87 5.51 -12.70
N PHE A 13 4.34 4.29 -12.98
CA PHE A 13 5.27 3.56 -12.12
C PHE A 13 6.28 2.75 -12.94
N LEU A 14 7.43 2.44 -12.32
CA LEU A 14 8.48 1.62 -12.94
C LEU A 14 8.39 0.14 -12.54
N VAL A 15 7.94 -0.11 -11.31
CA VAL A 15 7.83 -1.46 -10.74
C VAL A 15 6.44 -1.57 -10.08
N PRO A 16 5.72 -2.69 -10.29
CA PRO A 16 4.41 -2.91 -9.68
C PRO A 16 4.55 -3.09 -8.16
N ILE A 17 4.27 -2.03 -7.42
CA ILE A 17 4.23 -1.99 -5.96
C ILE A 17 2.78 -1.81 -5.48
N ALA A 18 2.58 -1.58 -4.20
CA ALA A 18 1.24 -1.45 -3.59
C ALA A 18 0.35 -0.36 -4.21
N THR A 19 0.92 0.80 -4.58
CA THR A 19 0.13 1.95 -5.09
C THR A 19 -0.60 1.66 -6.41
N PRO A 20 0.00 1.06 -7.46
CA PRO A 20 -0.74 0.66 -8.66
C PRO A 20 -1.93 -0.24 -8.37
N LYS A 21 -1.80 -1.19 -7.43
CA LYS A 21 -2.92 -2.04 -6.99
C LYS A 21 -4.04 -1.23 -6.32
N ALA A 22 -3.68 -0.22 -5.51
CA ALA A 22 -4.66 0.68 -4.91
C ALA A 22 -5.42 1.49 -5.97
N VAL A 23 -4.75 1.94 -7.05
CA VAL A 23 -5.39 2.61 -8.20
C VAL A 23 -6.39 1.70 -8.90
N VAL A 24 -5.96 0.48 -9.27
CA VAL A 24 -6.84 -0.53 -9.89
C VAL A 24 -8.05 -0.83 -9.01
N ASN A 25 -7.82 -1.03 -7.72
CA ASN A 25 -8.88 -1.29 -6.75
C ASN A 25 -9.82 -0.09 -6.57
N SER A 26 -9.32 1.15 -6.58
CA SER A 26 -10.12 2.37 -6.48
C SER A 26 -11.04 2.54 -7.69
N ALA A 27 -10.50 2.39 -8.90
CA ALA A 27 -11.29 2.41 -10.13
C ALA A 27 -12.33 1.27 -10.16
N THR A 28 -11.92 0.06 -9.72
CA THR A 28 -12.81 -1.11 -9.60
C THR A 28 -13.94 -0.85 -8.59
N ALA A 29 -13.66 -0.17 -7.47
CA ALA A 29 -14.68 0.16 -6.48
C ALA A 29 -15.75 1.08 -7.06
N LEU A 30 -15.38 2.11 -7.82
CA LEU A 30 -16.31 3.00 -8.50
C LEU A 30 -17.17 2.25 -9.53
N GLN A 31 -16.60 1.34 -10.29
CA GLN A 31 -17.35 0.56 -11.30
C GLN A 31 -18.27 -0.48 -10.68
N ASN A 32 -17.82 -1.20 -9.64
CA ASN A 32 -18.62 -2.25 -9.03
C ASN A 32 -19.84 -1.71 -8.26
N TYR A 33 -19.69 -0.59 -7.56
CA TYR A 33 -20.72 -0.07 -6.64
C TYR A 33 -21.40 1.20 -7.16
N GLY A 34 -20.70 2.02 -7.94
CA GLY A 34 -21.20 3.29 -8.43
C GLY A 34 -22.01 3.21 -9.71
N LYS A 35 -21.57 2.43 -10.70
CA LYS A 35 -22.13 2.30 -12.06
C LYS A 35 -22.45 3.62 -12.80
N LYS A 36 -22.38 4.75 -12.09
CA LYS A 36 -22.65 6.10 -12.58
C LYS A 36 -21.41 6.86 -13.05
N TYR A 37 -20.22 6.29 -12.90
CA TYR A 37 -18.95 6.88 -13.31
C TYR A 37 -18.38 6.15 -14.52
N GLU A 38 -17.62 6.88 -15.35
CA GLU A 38 -16.73 6.29 -16.35
C GLU A 38 -15.31 6.44 -15.85
N CYS A 39 -14.60 5.31 -15.66
CA CYS A 39 -13.24 5.31 -15.15
C CYS A 39 -12.23 5.00 -16.24
N SER A 40 -11.17 5.78 -16.32
CA SER A 40 -10.03 5.55 -17.20
C SER A 40 -8.73 5.67 -16.43
N ILE A 41 -7.78 4.77 -16.71
CA ILE A 41 -6.42 4.84 -16.15
C ILE A 41 -5.47 5.28 -17.27
N ILE A 42 -4.70 6.34 -17.01
CA ILE A 42 -3.69 6.82 -17.93
C ILE A 42 -2.51 5.85 -17.87
N ASN A 43 -2.26 5.16 -18.97
CA ASN A 43 -1.30 4.08 -19.15
C ASN A 43 -0.28 4.43 -20.24
N PHE A 44 0.35 5.59 -20.11
CA PHE A 44 1.14 6.15 -21.21
C PHE A 44 2.29 5.26 -21.69
N PHE A 45 2.85 4.47 -20.83
CA PHE A 45 4.01 3.61 -21.13
C PHE A 45 3.69 2.11 -21.06
N GLY A 46 2.43 1.73 -20.94
CA GLY A 46 2.02 0.33 -20.76
C GLY A 46 2.27 -0.22 -19.37
N GLU A 47 2.47 0.65 -18.38
CA GLU A 47 2.76 0.26 -16.98
C GLU A 47 1.63 -0.54 -16.34
N PHE A 48 0.36 -0.30 -16.74
CA PHE A 48 -0.81 -1.06 -16.28
C PHE A 48 -1.18 -2.26 -17.14
N ASN A 49 -0.41 -2.60 -18.18
CA ASN A 49 -0.68 -3.78 -19.03
C ASN A 49 -0.85 -5.09 -18.24
N PRO A 50 -0.10 -5.34 -17.14
CA PRO A 50 -0.32 -6.52 -16.29
C PRO A 50 -1.73 -6.64 -15.70
N TYR A 51 -2.47 -5.54 -15.61
CA TYR A 51 -3.83 -5.48 -15.09
C TYR A 51 -4.90 -5.39 -16.19
N GLN A 52 -4.52 -5.44 -17.48
CA GLN A 52 -5.40 -5.15 -18.62
C GLN A 52 -6.66 -6.03 -18.62
N ASN A 53 -6.53 -7.34 -18.40
CA ASN A 53 -7.67 -8.25 -18.37
C ASN A 53 -8.63 -7.92 -17.22
N GLU A 54 -8.09 -7.70 -16.00
CA GLU A 54 -8.88 -7.33 -14.83
C GLU A 54 -9.64 -6.00 -15.05
N LEU A 55 -9.00 -5.03 -15.68
CA LEU A 55 -9.58 -3.72 -15.98
C LEU A 55 -10.66 -3.80 -17.06
N LYS A 56 -10.41 -4.58 -18.12
CA LYS A 56 -11.39 -4.81 -19.19
C LYS A 56 -12.66 -5.46 -18.67
N ASP A 57 -12.56 -6.48 -17.81
CA ASP A 57 -13.70 -7.15 -17.18
C ASP A 57 -14.55 -6.20 -16.31
N LYS A 58 -14.00 -5.07 -15.91
CA LYS A 58 -14.66 -4.03 -15.12
C LYS A 58 -15.05 -2.79 -15.93
N ASN A 59 -14.93 -2.83 -17.25
CA ASN A 59 -15.17 -1.69 -18.13
C ASN A 59 -14.34 -0.44 -17.77
N ILE A 60 -13.12 -0.62 -17.29
CA ILE A 60 -12.17 0.46 -17.00
C ILE A 60 -11.25 0.60 -18.22
N LYS A 61 -11.23 1.78 -18.82
CA LYS A 61 -10.44 2.06 -20.03
C LYS A 61 -8.97 2.33 -19.68
N LEU A 62 -8.05 1.83 -20.52
CA LEU A 62 -6.64 2.22 -20.48
C LEU A 62 -6.36 3.25 -21.59
N ILE A 63 -5.77 4.40 -21.21
CA ILE A 63 -5.38 5.45 -22.16
C ILE A 63 -3.89 5.31 -22.43
N ASN A 64 -3.55 4.65 -23.53
CA ASN A 64 -2.17 4.43 -23.95
C ASN A 64 -1.66 5.60 -24.81
N HIS A 65 -0.34 5.85 -24.82
CA HIS A 65 0.26 6.91 -25.63
C HIS A 65 1.60 6.48 -26.26
N PHE A 66 2.53 5.97 -25.47
CA PHE A 66 3.83 5.49 -25.93
C PHE A 66 3.89 3.97 -26.04
N SER A 67 4.90 3.47 -26.76
CA SER A 67 5.18 2.03 -26.77
C SER A 67 5.66 1.55 -25.41
N GLU A 68 5.18 0.39 -24.94
CA GLU A 68 5.66 -0.26 -23.72
C GLU A 68 7.16 -0.61 -23.74
N LYS A 69 7.78 -0.65 -24.93
CA LYS A 69 9.23 -0.87 -25.08
C LYS A 69 10.03 0.21 -24.37
N LEU A 70 9.50 1.43 -24.33
CA LEU A 70 10.18 2.55 -23.65
C LEU A 70 10.35 2.30 -22.14
N LEU A 71 9.32 1.78 -21.49
CA LEU A 71 9.39 1.44 -20.06
C LEU A 71 10.37 0.28 -19.78
N LYS A 72 10.55 -0.65 -20.76
CA LYS A 72 11.48 -1.78 -20.61
C LYS A 72 12.93 -1.34 -20.63
N ILE A 73 13.25 -0.26 -21.35
CA ILE A 73 14.62 0.29 -21.48
C ILE A 73 15.02 1.14 -20.27
N LEU A 74 14.04 1.75 -19.59
CA LEU A 74 14.31 2.63 -18.45
C LEU A 74 14.84 1.83 -17.24
N PRO A 75 15.91 2.29 -16.58
CA PRO A 75 16.44 1.64 -15.39
C PRO A 75 15.42 1.70 -14.25
N LYS A 76 15.19 0.53 -13.61
CA LYS A 76 14.12 0.35 -12.61
C LYS A 76 14.64 0.30 -11.17
N HIS A 77 15.91 -0.04 -11.01
CA HIS A 77 16.55 -0.24 -9.70
C HIS A 77 17.65 0.81 -9.47
N GLY A 78 17.96 1.06 -8.21
CA GLY A 78 18.94 2.08 -7.85
C GLY A 78 18.35 3.48 -7.65
N LYS A 79 18.82 4.19 -6.61
CA LYS A 79 18.24 5.48 -6.18
C LYS A 79 18.41 6.61 -7.19
N LEU A 80 19.55 6.67 -7.89
CA LEU A 80 19.82 7.67 -8.93
C LEU A 80 19.16 7.28 -10.26
N GLN A 81 19.24 6.02 -10.62
CA GLN A 81 18.71 5.47 -11.87
C GLN A 81 17.18 5.58 -11.94
N SER A 82 16.47 5.26 -10.84
CA SER A 82 15.01 5.44 -10.77
C SER A 82 14.59 6.91 -10.86
N ARG A 83 15.38 7.85 -10.29
CA ARG A 83 15.12 9.29 -10.42
C ARG A 83 15.27 9.76 -11.86
N PHE A 84 16.28 9.28 -12.57
CA PHE A 84 16.45 9.55 -14.00
C PHE A 84 15.22 9.06 -14.79
N SER A 85 14.78 7.83 -14.58
CA SER A 85 13.59 7.28 -15.24
C SER A 85 12.32 8.09 -14.95
N PHE A 86 12.13 8.53 -13.70
CA PHE A 86 11.00 9.41 -13.35
C PHE A 86 11.10 10.79 -14.02
N MET A 87 12.30 11.32 -14.21
CA MET A 87 12.50 12.56 -14.96
C MET A 87 12.16 12.38 -16.45
N VAL A 88 12.57 11.29 -17.07
CA VAL A 88 12.21 10.95 -18.46
C VAL A 88 10.69 10.82 -18.61
N ILE A 89 10.01 10.08 -17.72
CA ILE A 89 8.54 9.96 -17.71
C ILE A 89 7.89 11.33 -17.57
N PHE A 90 8.40 12.18 -16.68
CA PHE A 90 7.90 13.55 -16.47
C PHE A 90 7.98 14.38 -17.77
N ILE A 91 9.16 14.43 -18.41
CA ILE A 91 9.39 15.23 -19.62
C ILE A 91 8.52 14.75 -20.78
N LEU A 92 8.52 13.44 -21.03
CA LEU A 92 7.77 12.86 -22.15
C LEU A 92 6.25 13.01 -21.95
N SER A 93 5.77 12.93 -20.72
CA SER A 93 4.33 13.01 -20.43
C SER A 93 3.78 14.43 -20.35
N PHE A 94 4.63 15.47 -20.33
CA PHE A 94 4.19 16.85 -20.08
C PHE A 94 3.13 17.32 -21.07
N PHE A 95 3.47 17.34 -22.37
CA PHE A 95 2.54 17.76 -23.41
C PHE A 95 1.39 16.77 -23.65
N PRO A 96 1.63 15.43 -23.69
CA PRO A 96 0.56 14.47 -23.80
C PRO A 96 -0.49 14.57 -22.70
N LEU A 97 -0.08 14.70 -21.44
CA LEU A 97 -1.01 14.82 -20.32
C LEU A 97 -1.79 16.14 -20.38
N LYS A 98 -1.12 17.26 -20.67
CA LYS A 98 -1.78 18.56 -20.89
C LYS A 98 -2.85 18.45 -21.98
N LYS A 99 -2.49 17.91 -23.15
CA LYS A 99 -3.40 17.74 -24.30
C LYS A 99 -4.58 16.83 -23.97
N LEU A 100 -4.30 15.72 -23.28
CA LEU A 100 -5.33 14.77 -22.84
C LEU A 100 -6.38 15.47 -21.96
N ILE A 101 -5.95 16.17 -20.90
CA ILE A 101 -6.84 16.85 -19.96
C ILE A 101 -7.62 17.98 -20.67
N SER A 102 -6.95 18.77 -21.50
CA SER A 102 -7.59 19.90 -22.21
C SER A 102 -8.62 19.45 -23.25
N ASN A 103 -8.38 18.32 -23.93
CA ASN A 103 -9.26 17.85 -25.02
C ASN A 103 -10.40 16.98 -24.48
N GLN A 104 -10.13 16.08 -23.53
CA GLN A 104 -11.15 15.15 -23.02
C GLN A 104 -11.92 15.71 -21.82
N LYS A 105 -11.40 16.76 -21.18
CA LYS A 105 -12.01 17.47 -20.06
C LYS A 105 -12.68 16.52 -19.04
N PRO A 106 -11.91 15.54 -18.48
CA PRO A 106 -12.49 14.68 -17.47
C PRO A 106 -12.98 15.51 -16.29
N ASP A 107 -14.06 15.10 -15.63
CA ASP A 107 -14.57 15.79 -14.45
C ASP A 107 -13.56 15.78 -13.32
N PHE A 108 -12.87 14.65 -13.16
CA PHE A 108 -11.85 14.49 -12.12
C PHE A 108 -10.58 13.82 -12.65
N LEU A 109 -9.44 14.31 -12.16
CA LEU A 109 -8.14 13.65 -12.29
C LEU A 109 -7.61 13.28 -10.91
N ILE A 110 -7.57 11.99 -10.60
CA ILE A 110 -7.03 11.45 -9.34
C ILE A 110 -5.54 11.12 -9.53
N ILE A 111 -4.69 11.76 -8.74
CA ILE A 111 -3.23 11.73 -8.88
C ILE A 111 -2.64 10.90 -7.75
N HIS A 112 -1.87 9.84 -8.06
CA HIS A 112 -1.20 8.99 -7.08
C HIS A 112 0.32 9.10 -7.09
N LEU A 113 0.98 8.90 -8.23
CA LEU A 113 2.44 8.90 -8.38
C LEU A 113 2.90 9.96 -9.39
N ILE A 114 4.19 10.31 -9.34
CA ILE A 114 4.78 11.41 -10.16
C ILE A 114 3.89 12.65 -10.07
N THR A 115 3.54 13.02 -8.86
CA THR A 115 2.60 14.12 -8.55
C THR A 115 3.08 15.48 -9.05
N SER A 116 4.40 15.64 -9.21
CA SER A 116 5.01 16.89 -9.67
C SER A 116 4.48 17.34 -11.04
N LEU A 117 4.23 16.42 -11.98
CA LEU A 117 3.76 16.80 -13.31
C LEU A 117 2.35 17.41 -13.30
N PRO A 118 1.30 16.73 -12.78
CA PRO A 118 -0.03 17.35 -12.69
C PRO A 118 -0.05 18.62 -11.84
N LEU A 119 0.75 18.70 -10.76
CA LEU A 119 0.81 19.90 -9.93
C LEU A 119 1.44 21.10 -10.68
N ILE A 120 2.48 20.86 -11.49
CA ILE A 120 3.06 21.92 -12.34
C ILE A 120 2.06 22.36 -13.40
N LEU A 121 1.33 21.43 -14.02
CA LEU A 121 0.27 21.80 -14.97
C LEU A 121 -0.79 22.69 -14.32
N LEU A 122 -1.21 22.40 -13.08
CA LEU A 122 -2.14 23.25 -12.32
C LEU A 122 -1.59 24.66 -12.02
N ILE A 123 -0.28 24.80 -11.84
CA ILE A 123 0.33 26.11 -11.60
C ILE A 123 0.21 26.99 -12.85
N PHE A 124 0.51 26.44 -14.02
CA PHE A 124 0.67 27.22 -15.26
C PHE A 124 -0.57 27.26 -16.16
N TYR A 125 -1.50 26.32 -16.01
CA TYR A 125 -2.67 26.21 -16.87
C TYR A 125 -3.98 26.23 -16.06
N LYS A 126 -5.07 26.62 -16.72
CA LYS A 126 -6.43 26.49 -16.20
C LYS A 126 -7.09 25.30 -16.86
N PHE A 127 -7.73 24.45 -16.05
CA PHE A 127 -8.50 23.29 -16.50
C PHE A 127 -9.89 23.33 -15.86
N GLU A 128 -10.88 22.82 -16.56
CA GLU A 128 -12.23 22.59 -16.01
C GLU A 128 -12.24 21.38 -15.07
N THR A 129 -11.30 20.45 -15.31
CA THR A 129 -11.08 19.22 -14.51
C THR A 129 -10.75 19.53 -13.05
N LYS A 130 -11.41 18.87 -12.13
CA LYS A 130 -11.11 18.90 -10.69
C LYS A 130 -10.00 17.92 -10.35
N PHE A 131 -8.92 18.41 -9.79
CA PHE A 131 -7.74 17.58 -9.45
C PHE A 131 -7.85 17.12 -7.99
N ILE A 132 -7.71 15.81 -7.78
CA ILE A 132 -7.65 15.18 -6.46
C ILE A 132 -6.25 14.59 -6.30
N LEU A 133 -5.50 15.05 -5.29
CA LEU A 133 -4.17 14.55 -5.00
C LEU A 133 -4.23 13.51 -3.88
N ARG A 134 -3.86 12.28 -4.17
CA ARG A 134 -3.62 11.27 -3.14
C ARG A 134 -2.16 11.33 -2.71
N ILE A 135 -1.93 11.55 -1.42
CA ILE A 135 -0.59 11.55 -0.83
C ILE A 135 -0.08 10.11 -0.71
N SER A 136 1.11 9.86 -1.26
CA SER A 136 1.81 8.56 -1.19
C SER A 136 3.12 8.75 -0.42
N GLY A 137 3.12 8.45 0.86
CA GLY A 137 4.23 8.73 1.77
C GLY A 137 4.32 10.19 2.21
N LEU A 138 5.04 10.44 3.32
CA LEU A 138 5.22 11.78 3.85
C LEU A 138 6.14 12.60 2.94
N PRO A 139 5.68 13.69 2.33
CA PRO A 139 6.50 14.50 1.46
C PRO A 139 7.53 15.30 2.26
N LYS A 140 8.82 15.07 1.99
CA LYS A 140 9.89 15.92 2.51
C LYS A 140 10.03 17.16 1.63
N LEU A 141 9.53 18.31 2.09
CA LEU A 141 9.47 19.53 1.33
C LEU A 141 10.56 20.51 1.80
N GLY A 142 11.55 20.80 0.93
CA GLY A 142 12.41 21.97 1.10
C GLY A 142 11.63 23.28 0.81
N ILE A 143 12.17 24.43 1.18
CA ILE A 143 11.52 25.76 1.11
C ILE A 143 10.91 26.02 -0.28
N PHE A 144 11.69 25.86 -1.34
CA PHE A 144 11.22 26.07 -2.73
C PHE A 144 10.10 25.11 -3.12
N ARG A 145 10.25 23.84 -2.77
CA ARG A 145 9.23 22.81 -3.06
C ARG A 145 7.95 23.07 -2.27
N LYS A 146 8.05 23.54 -1.03
CA LYS A 146 6.91 23.94 -0.19
C LYS A 146 6.13 25.09 -0.85
N PHE A 147 6.84 26.11 -1.38
CA PHE A 147 6.23 27.21 -2.11
C PHE A 147 5.48 26.75 -3.37
N LEU A 148 6.11 25.90 -4.20
CA LEU A 148 5.45 25.34 -5.40
C LEU A 148 4.21 24.51 -5.05
N TRP A 149 4.32 23.67 -4.00
CA TRP A 149 3.19 22.88 -3.54
C TRP A 149 2.05 23.79 -3.06
N LYS A 150 2.34 24.80 -2.25
CA LYS A 150 1.32 25.76 -1.78
C LYS A 150 0.59 26.40 -2.96
N LYS A 151 1.33 26.83 -4.00
CA LYS A 151 0.76 27.43 -5.22
C LYS A 151 -0.10 26.43 -6.02
N ALA A 152 0.32 25.16 -6.13
CA ALA A 152 -0.48 24.15 -6.81
C ALA A 152 -1.72 23.76 -5.99
N LEU A 153 -1.54 23.55 -4.69
CA LEU A 153 -2.60 23.08 -3.80
C LEU A 153 -3.67 24.14 -3.50
N SER A 154 -3.40 25.44 -3.71
CA SER A 154 -4.46 26.44 -3.69
C SER A 154 -5.54 26.18 -4.74
N LYS A 155 -5.17 25.59 -5.89
CA LYS A 155 -6.06 25.25 -7.00
C LYS A 155 -6.59 23.82 -6.95
N ILE A 156 -6.09 22.96 -6.03
CA ILE A 156 -6.53 21.57 -5.90
C ILE A 156 -7.99 21.50 -5.39
N TYR A 157 -8.75 20.53 -5.87
CA TYR A 157 -10.09 20.31 -5.37
C TYR A 157 -10.05 19.64 -3.98
N LYS A 158 -9.38 18.47 -3.87
CA LYS A 158 -9.20 17.76 -2.60
C LYS A 158 -7.82 17.10 -2.53
N VAL A 159 -7.34 16.93 -1.30
CA VAL A 159 -6.15 16.13 -0.97
C VAL A 159 -6.61 14.92 -0.16
N THR A 160 -6.34 13.72 -0.64
CA THR A 160 -6.69 12.49 0.08
C THR A 160 -5.44 11.87 0.70
N CYS A 161 -5.56 11.45 1.95
CA CYS A 161 -4.49 10.85 2.73
C CYS A 161 -4.87 9.42 3.13
N PRO A 162 -3.96 8.43 3.00
CA PRO A 162 -4.25 7.02 3.27
C PRO A 162 -4.37 6.70 4.76
N THR A 163 -3.96 7.63 5.65
CA THR A 163 -4.06 7.52 7.11
C THR A 163 -4.41 8.87 7.72
N LYS A 164 -4.94 8.86 8.94
CA LYS A 164 -5.16 10.10 9.73
C LYS A 164 -3.84 10.78 10.07
N SER A 165 -2.82 9.98 10.38
CA SER A 165 -1.47 10.48 10.65
C SER A 165 -0.93 11.29 9.48
N THR A 166 -1.04 10.77 8.25
CA THR A 166 -0.66 11.49 7.03
C THR A 166 -1.49 12.76 6.83
N ALA A 167 -2.79 12.72 7.11
CA ALA A 167 -3.66 13.90 7.02
C ALA A 167 -3.22 15.00 8.00
N ASN A 168 -2.99 14.65 9.25
CA ASN A 168 -2.49 15.58 10.28
C ASN A 168 -1.13 16.19 9.90
N TYR A 169 -0.24 15.37 9.35
CA TYR A 169 1.05 15.85 8.86
C TYR A 169 0.91 16.87 7.72
N ILE A 170 0.05 16.60 6.73
CA ILE A 170 -0.19 17.54 5.63
C ILE A 170 -0.83 18.84 6.14
N GLU A 171 -1.75 18.76 7.10
CA GLU A 171 -2.35 19.92 7.77
C GLU A 171 -1.27 20.75 8.47
N SER A 172 -0.35 20.12 9.21
CA SER A 172 0.73 20.81 9.93
C SER A 172 1.71 21.54 9.02
N LEU A 173 1.83 21.16 7.74
CA LEU A 173 2.68 21.84 6.78
C LEU A 173 2.13 23.24 6.36
N GLY A 174 0.83 23.51 6.55
CA GLY A 174 0.19 24.77 6.20
C GLY A 174 0.25 25.11 4.70
N ILE A 175 0.20 24.09 3.83
CA ILE A 175 0.31 24.22 2.37
C ILE A 175 -1.00 24.08 1.63
N VAL A 176 -2.06 23.67 2.31
CA VAL A 176 -3.41 23.47 1.76
C VAL A 176 -4.44 23.72 2.87
N ASP A 177 -5.61 24.19 2.50
CA ASP A 177 -6.72 24.43 3.43
C ASP A 177 -7.19 23.13 4.07
N LYS A 178 -7.43 23.14 5.39
CA LYS A 178 -7.86 21.97 6.16
C LYS A 178 -9.08 21.29 5.56
N GLU A 179 -10.05 22.05 5.08
CA GLU A 179 -11.30 21.56 4.49
C GLU A 179 -11.10 20.75 3.20
N LYS A 180 -9.93 20.91 2.56
CA LYS A 180 -9.57 20.15 1.37
C LYS A 180 -8.91 18.81 1.71
N ILE A 181 -8.46 18.60 2.97
CA ILE A 181 -7.76 17.38 3.41
C ILE A 181 -8.78 16.35 3.87
N ILE A 182 -8.74 15.16 3.28
CA ILE A 182 -9.65 14.07 3.61
C ILE A 182 -8.86 12.78 3.85
N THR A 183 -9.14 12.10 4.96
CA THR A 183 -8.65 10.73 5.15
C THR A 183 -9.48 9.79 4.29
N LEU A 184 -8.83 9.16 3.30
CA LEU A 184 -9.42 8.17 2.40
C LEU A 184 -8.54 6.92 2.41
N TYR A 185 -8.96 5.90 3.14
CA TYR A 185 -8.24 4.64 3.22
C TYR A 185 -8.17 3.94 1.86
N ASP A 186 -7.01 3.39 1.55
CA ASP A 186 -6.81 2.66 0.29
C ASP A 186 -7.66 1.38 0.26
N PRO A 187 -8.23 1.03 -0.90
CA PRO A 187 -9.07 -0.16 -1.05
C PRO A 187 -8.20 -1.42 -1.21
N ILE A 188 -7.88 -2.05 -0.10
CA ILE A 188 -6.97 -3.21 -0.07
C ILE A 188 -7.75 -4.52 -0.05
N VAL A 189 -8.84 -4.59 0.72
CA VAL A 189 -9.60 -5.81 0.96
C VAL A 189 -10.65 -6.04 -0.14
N GLN A 190 -10.40 -7.05 -0.98
CA GLN A 190 -11.38 -7.64 -1.89
C GLN A 190 -11.82 -9.00 -1.34
N ILE A 191 -12.93 -9.07 -0.61
CA ILE A 191 -13.35 -10.27 0.12
C ILE A 191 -13.49 -11.50 -0.80
N SER A 192 -14.11 -11.35 -1.97
CA SER A 192 -14.27 -12.45 -2.93
C SER A 192 -12.93 -12.96 -3.48
N LYS A 193 -12.05 -12.04 -3.88
CA LYS A 193 -10.73 -12.36 -4.43
C LYS A 193 -9.82 -12.98 -3.37
N SER A 194 -9.82 -12.45 -2.14
CA SER A 194 -9.02 -12.99 -1.04
C SER A 194 -9.46 -14.40 -0.64
N ASN A 195 -10.76 -14.69 -0.61
CA ASN A 195 -11.27 -16.02 -0.30
C ASN A 195 -10.86 -17.08 -1.35
N PHE A 196 -10.84 -16.71 -2.63
CA PHE A 196 -10.34 -17.58 -3.69
C PHE A 196 -8.82 -17.80 -3.59
N GLN A 197 -8.07 -16.72 -3.35
CA GLN A 197 -6.61 -16.77 -3.29
C GLN A 197 -6.07 -17.56 -2.10
N LYS A 198 -6.78 -17.59 -0.96
CA LYS A 198 -6.42 -18.37 0.24
C LYS A 198 -6.40 -19.88 0.01
N LYS A 199 -7.19 -20.37 -0.94
CA LYS A 199 -7.35 -21.82 -1.19
C LYS A 199 -6.21 -22.42 -2.03
N LYS A 200 -5.28 -21.62 -2.54
CA LYS A 200 -4.14 -22.14 -3.31
C LYS A 200 -3.18 -22.92 -2.42
N SER A 201 -2.62 -23.99 -2.96
CA SER A 201 -1.58 -24.77 -2.27
C SER A 201 -0.32 -23.95 -2.04
N ILE A 202 0.35 -24.22 -0.93
CA ILE A 202 1.67 -23.70 -0.59
C ILE A 202 2.65 -24.86 -0.52
N ASN A 203 3.88 -24.62 -0.93
CA ASN A 203 4.96 -25.60 -0.81
C ASN A 203 5.88 -25.16 0.33
N LEU A 204 5.70 -25.74 1.51
CA LEU A 204 6.52 -25.54 2.69
C LEU A 204 6.81 -26.89 3.33
N PRO A 205 7.99 -27.07 3.99
CA PRO A 205 8.41 -28.32 4.58
C PRO A 205 7.74 -28.62 5.94
N PHE A 206 6.63 -27.94 6.27
CA PHE A 206 5.91 -28.10 7.55
C PHE A 206 4.40 -27.81 7.38
N GLU A 207 3.61 -28.20 8.38
CA GLU A 207 2.15 -28.12 8.32
C GLU A 207 1.60 -26.71 8.55
N LYS A 208 0.29 -26.59 8.30
CA LYS A 208 -0.46 -25.36 8.59
C LYS A 208 -0.42 -25.05 10.08
N SER A 209 -0.38 -23.74 10.40
CA SER A 209 -0.34 -23.24 11.78
C SER A 209 0.90 -23.60 12.60
N GLU A 210 1.95 -24.09 11.97
CA GLU A 210 3.23 -24.36 12.63
C GLU A 210 4.22 -23.19 12.55
N TYR A 211 3.93 -22.18 11.74
CA TYR A 211 4.84 -21.07 11.49
C TYR A 211 4.17 -19.71 11.60
N PHE A 212 4.96 -18.69 11.92
CA PHE A 212 4.62 -17.28 11.74
C PHE A 212 4.99 -16.84 10.32
N PHE A 213 4.31 -15.82 9.82
CA PHE A 213 4.56 -15.32 8.49
C PHE A 213 4.85 -13.81 8.51
N THR A 214 5.69 -13.37 7.60
CA THR A 214 5.91 -11.96 7.29
C THR A 214 6.23 -11.81 5.80
N ALA A 215 5.91 -10.62 5.24
CA ALA A 215 6.18 -10.34 3.84
C ALA A 215 6.52 -8.87 3.60
N GLY A 216 7.44 -8.62 2.68
CA GLY A 216 7.81 -7.28 2.28
C GLY A 216 9.15 -7.24 1.58
N ARG A 217 9.54 -6.05 1.08
CA ARG A 217 10.87 -5.88 0.49
C ARG A 217 11.96 -6.08 1.55
N LEU A 218 12.99 -6.85 1.25
CA LEU A 218 14.13 -7.05 2.15
C LEU A 218 15.02 -5.79 2.15
N THR A 219 14.60 -4.79 2.90
CA THR A 219 15.22 -3.46 2.97
C THR A 219 15.26 -2.96 4.41
N LYS A 220 16.06 -1.93 4.67
CA LYS A 220 16.13 -1.25 5.97
C LYS A 220 14.75 -0.89 6.53
N GLN A 221 13.80 -0.49 5.68
CA GLN A 221 12.44 -0.12 6.09
C GLN A 221 11.74 -1.26 6.82
N LYS A 222 11.80 -2.49 6.27
CA LYS A 222 11.10 -3.67 6.81
C LYS A 222 11.83 -4.32 7.98
N ASN A 223 13.11 -4.02 8.17
CA ASN A 223 13.92 -4.37 9.33
C ASN A 223 13.95 -5.87 9.66
N PHE A 224 14.02 -6.74 8.61
CA PHE A 224 14.01 -8.19 8.81
C PHE A 224 15.26 -8.73 9.51
N LEU A 225 16.41 -8.03 9.42
CA LEU A 225 17.59 -8.42 10.19
C LEU A 225 17.36 -8.30 11.71
N PHE A 226 16.62 -7.27 12.14
CA PHE A 226 16.17 -7.14 13.53
C PHE A 226 15.25 -8.29 13.94
N LEU A 227 14.31 -8.69 13.06
CA LEU A 227 13.47 -9.87 13.30
C LEU A 227 14.31 -11.13 13.49
N CYS A 228 15.33 -11.36 12.65
CA CYS A 228 16.22 -12.52 12.78
C CYS A 228 16.97 -12.51 14.12
N LYS A 229 17.42 -11.35 14.60
CA LYS A 229 18.01 -11.22 15.95
C LYS A 229 17.02 -11.58 17.04
N ALA A 230 15.80 -11.06 16.95
CA ALA A 230 14.74 -11.41 17.91
C ALA A 230 14.42 -12.92 17.90
N VAL A 231 14.38 -13.57 16.73
CA VAL A 231 14.16 -15.03 16.62
C VAL A 231 15.21 -15.81 17.38
N LYS A 232 16.50 -15.40 17.32
CA LYS A 232 17.58 -16.04 18.10
C LYS A 232 17.29 -16.09 19.60
N ARG A 233 16.57 -15.10 20.12
CA ARG A 233 16.18 -15.07 21.54
C ARG A 233 14.86 -15.81 21.78
N ILE A 234 13.88 -15.66 20.86
CA ILE A 234 12.57 -16.32 20.97
C ILE A 234 12.72 -17.84 21.07
N ILE A 235 13.64 -18.44 20.32
CA ILE A 235 13.85 -19.90 20.31
C ILE A 235 14.32 -20.46 21.65
N LEU A 236 14.88 -19.65 22.55
CA LEU A 236 15.26 -20.08 23.89
C LEU A 236 14.01 -20.46 24.72
N ASP A 237 12.92 -19.71 24.57
CA ASP A 237 11.65 -19.97 25.25
C ASP A 237 10.65 -20.78 24.44
N VAL A 238 10.78 -20.75 23.10
CA VAL A 238 9.91 -21.42 22.13
C VAL A 238 10.76 -22.20 21.12
N PRO A 239 11.31 -23.38 21.49
CA PRO A 239 12.27 -24.11 20.66
C PRO A 239 11.74 -24.51 19.26
N ASN A 240 10.42 -24.68 19.11
CA ASN A 240 9.79 -25.02 17.83
C ASN A 240 9.32 -23.77 17.03
N PHE A 241 9.78 -22.57 17.38
CA PHE A 241 9.42 -21.36 16.65
C PHE A 241 9.92 -21.44 15.20
N LYS A 242 9.01 -21.14 14.26
CA LYS A 242 9.32 -21.05 12.83
C LYS A 242 8.74 -19.77 12.27
N ILE A 243 9.47 -19.08 11.40
CA ILE A 243 8.99 -17.93 10.65
C ILE A 243 9.35 -18.03 9.17
N VAL A 244 8.38 -17.74 8.31
CA VAL A 244 8.55 -17.65 6.86
C VAL A 244 8.58 -16.19 6.45
N ILE A 245 9.62 -15.79 5.76
CA ILE A 245 9.84 -14.44 5.24
C ILE A 245 9.72 -14.46 3.72
N ALA A 246 8.70 -13.79 3.17
CA ALA A 246 8.49 -13.67 1.73
C ALA A 246 8.93 -12.28 1.24
N GLY A 247 9.78 -12.24 0.24
CA GLY A 247 10.25 -11.00 -0.38
C GLY A 247 11.63 -11.06 -0.97
N GLU A 248 12.00 -10.00 -1.66
CA GLU A 248 13.35 -9.76 -2.23
C GLU A 248 13.78 -8.33 -1.89
N GLY A 249 15.08 -8.07 -1.91
CA GLY A 249 15.63 -6.75 -1.67
C GLY A 249 17.11 -6.72 -1.33
N GLU A 250 17.62 -5.52 -1.13
CA GLU A 250 19.05 -5.24 -0.95
C GLU A 250 19.68 -5.85 0.32
N ASP A 251 18.88 -6.19 1.32
CA ASP A 251 19.35 -6.78 2.57
C ASP A 251 19.33 -8.33 2.55
N LYS A 252 18.98 -8.98 1.41
CA LYS A 252 18.87 -10.44 1.31
C LYS A 252 20.13 -11.16 1.77
N ASP A 253 21.28 -10.76 1.23
CA ASP A 253 22.57 -11.42 1.53
C ASP A 253 22.94 -11.25 3.00
N LYS A 254 22.69 -10.07 3.57
CA LYS A 254 22.93 -9.81 5.00
C LYS A 254 22.07 -10.69 5.89
N ILE A 255 20.79 -10.86 5.52
CA ILE A 255 19.83 -11.69 6.27
C ILE A 255 20.26 -13.15 6.16
N SER A 256 20.55 -13.65 4.94
CA SER A 256 21.00 -15.03 4.71
C SER A 256 22.27 -15.36 5.47
N SER A 257 23.27 -14.47 5.42
CA SER A 257 24.53 -14.65 6.16
C SER A 257 24.31 -14.65 7.67
N PHE A 258 23.39 -13.83 8.18
CA PHE A 258 23.05 -13.83 9.61
C PHE A 258 22.39 -15.14 10.05
N ILE A 259 21.43 -15.67 9.24
CA ILE A 259 20.75 -16.95 9.51
C ILE A 259 21.79 -18.07 9.58
N GLN A 260 22.66 -18.19 8.59
CA GLN A 260 23.69 -19.22 8.52
C GLN A 260 24.69 -19.12 9.67
N LYS A 261 25.23 -17.91 9.93
CA LYS A 261 26.20 -17.69 11.02
C LYS A 261 25.67 -18.04 12.41
N ASN A 262 24.34 -17.97 12.62
CA ASN A 262 23.70 -18.24 13.91
C ASN A 262 22.91 -19.55 13.92
N GLU A 263 23.05 -20.43 12.93
CA GLU A 263 22.42 -21.77 12.84
C GLU A 263 20.89 -21.70 12.96
N LEU A 264 20.26 -20.70 12.30
CA LEU A 264 18.83 -20.42 12.38
C LEU A 264 18.02 -21.00 11.21
N GLU A 265 18.60 -21.85 10.34
CA GLU A 265 17.98 -22.40 9.13
C GLU A 265 16.75 -23.24 9.42
N LYS A 266 16.66 -23.85 10.63
CA LYS A 266 15.48 -24.62 11.09
C LYS A 266 14.34 -23.72 11.59
N HIS A 267 14.59 -22.44 11.76
CA HIS A 267 13.68 -21.46 12.37
C HIS A 267 13.25 -20.34 11.42
N ILE A 268 14.10 -19.94 10.48
CA ILE A 268 13.85 -18.82 9.57
C ILE A 268 13.95 -19.29 8.13
N PHE A 269 12.85 -19.16 7.38
CA PHE A 269 12.73 -19.63 6.00
C PHE A 269 12.55 -18.45 5.05
N LEU A 270 13.59 -18.14 4.25
CA LEU A 270 13.51 -17.14 3.19
C LEU A 270 12.97 -17.82 1.93
N ILE A 271 11.75 -17.46 1.51
CA ILE A 271 11.11 -18.09 0.33
C ILE A 271 11.14 -17.24 -0.94
N GLY A 272 11.86 -16.09 -0.91
CA GLY A 272 11.91 -15.18 -2.03
C GLY A 272 10.60 -14.46 -2.29
N TYR A 273 10.47 -13.85 -3.47
CA TYR A 273 9.25 -13.17 -3.88
C TYR A 273 8.15 -14.19 -4.23
N VAL A 274 6.97 -13.98 -3.67
CA VAL A 274 5.78 -14.77 -4.00
C VAL A 274 4.69 -13.85 -4.55
N PRO A 275 4.10 -14.18 -5.73
CA PRO A 275 3.07 -13.34 -6.36
C PRO A 275 1.77 -13.26 -5.55
N ASN A 276 1.50 -14.27 -4.72
CA ASN A 276 0.31 -14.38 -3.89
C ASN A 276 0.67 -14.82 -2.46
N ILE A 277 0.66 -13.87 -1.54
CA ILE A 277 0.99 -14.12 -0.11
C ILE A 277 -0.21 -14.66 0.69
N PHE A 278 -1.44 -14.59 0.17
CA PHE A 278 -2.65 -14.94 0.93
C PHE A 278 -2.67 -16.38 1.45
N PRO A 279 -2.27 -17.41 0.67
CA PRO A 279 -2.23 -18.80 1.17
C PRO A 279 -1.25 -18.96 2.34
N TYR A 280 -0.09 -18.29 2.26
CA TYR A 280 0.93 -18.34 3.30
C TYR A 280 0.45 -17.66 4.59
N ILE A 281 -0.17 -16.48 4.48
CA ILE A 281 -0.77 -15.79 5.63
C ILE A 281 -1.87 -16.68 6.24
N PHE A 282 -2.83 -17.15 5.42
CA PHE A 282 -3.97 -17.94 5.90
C PHE A 282 -3.57 -19.21 6.60
N SER A 283 -2.45 -19.83 6.20
CA SER A 283 -1.92 -21.05 6.80
C SER A 283 -0.99 -20.81 7.98
N SER A 284 -0.67 -19.56 8.31
CA SER A 284 0.23 -19.23 9.41
C SER A 284 -0.48 -19.19 10.77
N LYS A 285 0.30 -19.34 11.84
CA LYS A 285 -0.12 -19.16 13.23
C LYS A 285 -0.40 -17.70 13.58
N GLY A 286 0.37 -16.78 12.98
CA GLY A 286 0.28 -15.34 13.17
C GLY A 286 1.13 -14.59 12.16
N PHE A 287 0.87 -13.29 12.01
CA PHE A 287 1.64 -12.39 11.16
C PHE A 287 2.48 -11.45 12.02
N ILE A 288 3.78 -11.29 11.69
CA ILE A 288 4.72 -10.43 12.41
C ILE A 288 5.22 -9.33 11.48
N LEU A 289 5.16 -8.06 11.92
CA LEU A 289 5.73 -6.91 11.21
C LEU A 289 6.76 -6.20 12.09
N THR A 290 7.96 -5.99 11.56
CA THR A 290 9.08 -5.34 12.28
C THR A 290 9.54 -4.03 11.66
N SER A 291 8.70 -3.44 10.82
CA SER A 291 9.04 -2.23 10.04
C SER A 291 9.42 -1.04 10.93
N LEU A 292 10.33 -0.21 10.42
CA LEU A 292 10.70 1.07 11.03
C LEU A 292 9.73 2.20 10.69
N TRP A 293 9.04 2.10 9.55
CA TRP A 293 7.96 3.00 9.11
C TRP A 293 7.09 2.32 8.06
N GLU A 294 5.81 2.68 8.01
CA GLU A 294 4.82 2.20 7.01
C GLU A 294 3.95 3.37 6.51
N ASP A 295 3.23 3.15 5.42
CA ASP A 295 2.23 4.09 4.90
C ASP A 295 1.26 3.39 3.94
N PRO A 296 0.18 2.81 4.41
CA PRO A 296 -0.21 2.49 5.80
C PRO A 296 0.27 1.11 6.31
N GLY A 297 0.97 0.28 5.52
CA GLY A 297 1.30 -1.10 5.86
C GLY A 297 0.24 -2.09 5.38
N PHE A 298 0.02 -2.16 4.08
CA PHE A 298 -1.00 -2.99 3.42
C PHE A 298 -1.01 -4.44 3.89
N VAL A 299 0.17 -5.00 4.14
CA VAL A 299 0.31 -6.40 4.55
C VAL A 299 -0.34 -6.71 5.90
N LEU A 300 -0.43 -5.73 6.82
CA LEU A 300 -1.18 -5.89 8.08
C LEU A 300 -2.68 -6.06 7.82
N ILE A 301 -3.20 -5.28 6.88
CA ILE A 301 -4.61 -5.31 6.49
C ILE A 301 -4.91 -6.61 5.73
N GLU A 302 -3.98 -7.06 4.88
CA GLU A 302 -4.06 -8.35 4.19
C GLU A 302 -4.08 -9.50 5.22
N ALA A 303 -3.23 -9.47 6.24
CA ALA A 303 -3.21 -10.45 7.33
C ALA A 303 -4.52 -10.45 8.13
N ALA A 304 -5.02 -9.27 8.50
CA ALA A 304 -6.31 -9.10 9.17
C ALA A 304 -7.46 -9.69 8.34
N SER A 305 -7.47 -9.46 7.03
CA SER A 305 -8.47 -10.02 6.11
C SER A 305 -8.39 -11.55 5.99
N CYS A 306 -7.23 -12.12 6.26
CA CYS A 306 -7.01 -13.58 6.34
C CYS A 306 -7.44 -14.20 7.68
N ARG A 307 -7.92 -13.40 8.62
CA ARG A 307 -8.29 -13.86 9.97
C ARG A 307 -7.10 -14.44 10.74
N VAL A 308 -5.95 -13.81 10.60
CA VAL A 308 -4.72 -14.22 11.27
C VAL A 308 -4.36 -13.18 12.33
N PRO A 309 -4.00 -13.61 13.56
CA PRO A 309 -3.51 -12.69 14.59
C PRO A 309 -2.30 -11.87 14.11
N VAL A 310 -2.23 -10.62 14.50
CA VAL A 310 -1.18 -9.69 14.07
C VAL A 310 -0.37 -9.19 15.25
N PHE A 311 0.96 -9.25 15.10
CA PHE A 311 1.95 -8.70 16.01
C PHE A 311 2.85 -7.73 15.24
N SER A 312 2.93 -6.48 15.64
CA SER A 312 3.56 -5.43 14.84
C SER A 312 4.39 -4.47 15.68
N SER A 313 5.46 -3.94 15.08
CA SER A 313 6.08 -2.72 15.59
C SER A 313 5.07 -1.57 15.59
N ASN A 314 5.15 -0.69 16.57
CA ASN A 314 4.34 0.53 16.66
C ASN A 314 4.91 1.67 15.82
N CYS A 315 5.55 1.34 14.70
CA CYS A 315 6.22 2.33 13.86
C CYS A 315 5.24 3.41 13.32
N PRO A 316 5.78 4.57 12.92
CA PRO A 316 4.96 5.69 12.44
C PRO A 316 4.07 5.35 11.23
N GLU A 317 2.97 6.07 11.11
CA GLU A 317 2.01 6.28 10.02
C GLU A 317 1.04 5.15 9.71
N GLY A 318 1.29 3.93 10.09
CA GLY A 318 0.38 2.85 9.73
C GLY A 318 -0.04 1.96 10.88
N PRO A 319 0.88 1.21 11.46
CA PRO A 319 0.55 0.19 12.46
C PRO A 319 -0.25 0.71 13.66
N LYS A 320 0.10 1.89 14.21
CA LYS A 320 -0.64 2.52 15.31
C LYS A 320 -2.09 2.91 14.96
N GLU A 321 -2.39 3.13 13.70
CA GLU A 321 -3.74 3.46 13.24
C GLU A 321 -4.56 2.20 12.93
N ILE A 322 -3.89 1.16 12.41
CA ILE A 322 -4.51 -0.11 12.05
C ILE A 322 -4.69 -1.01 13.28
N ILE A 323 -3.75 -0.97 14.23
CA ILE A 323 -3.74 -1.84 15.40
C ILE A 323 -3.98 -1.02 16.67
N LYS A 324 -5.06 -1.34 17.37
CA LYS A 324 -5.28 -0.93 18.75
C LYS A 324 -4.71 -2.02 19.65
N ASP A 325 -3.63 -1.69 20.36
CA ASP A 325 -2.90 -2.66 21.18
C ASP A 325 -3.82 -3.42 22.14
N ASN A 326 -3.61 -4.74 22.26
CA ASN A 326 -4.41 -5.68 23.05
C ASN A 326 -5.90 -5.80 22.64
N PHE A 327 -6.35 -5.11 21.58
CA PHE A 327 -7.75 -5.17 21.14
C PHE A 327 -7.90 -5.98 19.85
N ASN A 328 -7.17 -5.64 18.77
CA ASN A 328 -7.22 -6.32 17.47
C ASN A 328 -5.85 -6.84 16.99
N GLY A 329 -4.83 -6.67 17.78
CA GLY A 329 -3.46 -7.12 17.59
C GLY A 329 -2.62 -6.72 18.78
N LEU A 330 -1.33 -7.02 18.75
CA LEU A 330 -0.38 -6.55 19.74
C LEU A 330 0.69 -5.70 19.07
N LEU A 331 1.12 -4.65 19.78
CA LEU A 331 2.19 -3.76 19.38
C LEU A 331 3.42 -3.95 20.29
N PHE A 332 4.58 -3.70 19.72
CA PHE A 332 5.86 -3.55 20.45
C PHE A 332 6.58 -2.29 19.95
N GLU A 333 7.44 -1.73 20.79
CA GLU A 333 8.22 -0.53 20.46
C GLU A 333 9.16 -0.82 19.28
N SER A 334 9.07 0.05 18.25
CA SER A 334 9.82 -0.12 17.01
C SER A 334 11.32 -0.13 17.29
N ASN A 335 12.00 -1.16 16.77
CA ASN A 335 13.44 -1.38 16.92
C ASN A 335 13.91 -1.62 18.37
N ASP A 336 13.00 -1.97 19.29
CA ASP A 336 13.33 -2.41 20.66
C ASP A 336 13.17 -3.94 20.76
N GLU A 337 14.29 -4.65 20.87
CA GLU A 337 14.32 -6.11 20.92
C GLU A 337 13.75 -6.64 22.24
N ASN A 338 14.01 -5.96 23.36
CA ASN A 338 13.51 -6.40 24.66
C ASN A 338 12.01 -6.27 24.75
N ASP A 339 11.46 -5.16 24.24
CA ASP A 339 10.00 -4.97 24.20
C ASP A 339 9.34 -5.94 23.21
N LEU A 340 9.97 -6.22 22.07
CA LEU A 340 9.50 -7.26 21.15
C LEU A 340 9.39 -8.63 21.85
N ILE A 341 10.43 -9.10 22.54
CA ILE A 341 10.44 -10.42 23.22
C ILE A 341 9.39 -10.45 24.32
N LYS A 342 9.30 -9.43 25.16
CA LYS A 342 8.29 -9.32 26.22
C LYS A 342 6.87 -9.42 25.66
N ASN A 343 6.56 -8.63 24.63
CA ASN A 343 5.23 -8.61 24.03
C ASN A 343 4.97 -9.85 23.16
N PHE A 344 6.00 -10.48 22.56
CA PHE A 344 5.84 -11.75 21.87
C PHE A 344 5.41 -12.88 22.81
N SER A 345 5.98 -12.97 24.02
CA SER A 345 5.53 -13.94 25.04
C SER A 345 4.05 -13.78 25.36
N LYS A 346 3.59 -12.52 25.55
CA LYS A 346 2.17 -12.19 25.73
C LYS A 346 1.32 -12.59 24.52
N PHE A 347 1.77 -12.20 23.30
CA PHE A 347 1.10 -12.56 22.05
C PHE A 347 0.96 -14.07 21.88
N ASN A 348 2.03 -14.82 22.14
CA ASN A 348 2.02 -16.28 22.05
C ASN A 348 1.01 -16.93 23.03
N LYS A 349 0.88 -16.41 24.25
CA LYS A 349 -0.15 -16.85 25.21
C LYS A 349 -1.57 -16.59 24.68
N ILE A 350 -1.83 -15.39 24.12
CA ILE A 350 -3.14 -15.01 23.58
C ILE A 350 -3.55 -15.92 22.41
N ILE A 351 -2.64 -16.18 21.46
CA ILE A 351 -2.96 -16.97 20.26
C ILE A 351 -3.05 -18.47 20.53
N ASN A 352 -2.50 -18.97 21.62
CA ASN A 352 -2.64 -20.35 22.07
C ASN A 352 -3.94 -20.60 22.87
N ASN A 353 -4.61 -19.55 23.33
CA ASN A 353 -5.93 -19.65 23.93
C ASN A 353 -7.01 -19.37 22.87
N ASN A 354 -7.90 -20.34 22.65
CA ASN A 354 -8.89 -20.28 21.56
C ASN A 354 -9.88 -19.11 21.70
N GLU A 355 -10.28 -18.74 22.90
CA GLU A 355 -11.25 -17.69 23.14
C GLU A 355 -10.64 -16.31 22.85
N THR A 356 -9.49 -16.01 23.47
CA THR A 356 -8.79 -14.74 23.27
C THR A 356 -8.34 -14.57 21.82
N LYS A 357 -7.87 -15.65 21.18
CA LYS A 357 -7.52 -15.66 19.76
C LYS A 357 -8.71 -15.31 18.88
N LYS A 358 -9.89 -15.95 19.10
CA LYS A 358 -11.11 -15.65 18.33
C LYS A 358 -11.54 -14.20 18.46
N LYS A 359 -11.52 -13.65 19.69
CA LYS A 359 -11.86 -12.24 19.96
C LYS A 359 -10.93 -11.28 19.23
N LEU A 360 -9.62 -11.52 19.31
CA LEU A 360 -8.60 -10.70 18.64
C LEU A 360 -8.78 -10.73 17.12
N ILE A 361 -9.01 -11.90 16.53
CA ILE A 361 -9.25 -12.07 15.09
C ILE A 361 -10.52 -11.34 14.66
N LEU A 362 -11.61 -11.42 15.41
CA LEU A 362 -12.87 -10.76 15.08
C LEU A 362 -12.70 -9.24 15.07
N ASN A 363 -12.09 -8.69 16.09
CA ASN A 363 -11.81 -7.26 16.19
C ASN A 363 -10.91 -6.78 15.04
N ASN A 364 -9.89 -7.57 14.70
CA ASN A 364 -8.99 -7.28 13.58
C ASN A 364 -9.72 -7.28 12.24
N LEU A 365 -10.61 -8.25 12.01
CA LEU A 365 -11.45 -8.31 10.81
C LEU A 365 -12.41 -7.12 10.69
N ILE A 366 -13.03 -6.67 11.80
CA ILE A 366 -13.91 -5.49 11.82
C ILE A 366 -13.15 -4.26 11.37
N LEU A 367 -11.92 -4.08 11.88
CA LEU A 367 -11.09 -2.94 11.51
C LEU A 367 -10.63 -3.01 10.05
N ALA A 368 -10.24 -4.20 9.56
CA ALA A 368 -9.85 -4.40 8.17
C ALA A 368 -10.96 -4.04 7.15
N ARG A 369 -12.24 -4.11 7.56
CA ARG A 369 -13.39 -3.70 6.71
C ARG A 369 -13.32 -2.23 6.29
N GLN A 370 -12.68 -1.36 7.09
CA GLN A 370 -12.50 0.05 6.74
C GLN A 370 -11.68 0.23 5.45
N PHE A 371 -10.81 -0.75 5.14
CA PHE A 371 -9.97 -0.80 3.94
C PHE A 371 -10.61 -1.63 2.82
N SER A 372 -11.93 -1.88 2.89
CA SER A 372 -12.63 -2.60 1.82
C SER A 372 -12.90 -1.68 0.62
N LEU A 373 -13.06 -2.29 -0.55
CA LEU A 373 -13.47 -1.58 -1.77
C LEU A 373 -14.78 -0.82 -1.58
N PHE A 374 -15.72 -1.40 -0.81
CA PHE A 374 -17.03 -0.78 -0.57
C PHE A 374 -16.92 0.49 0.27
N ASN A 375 -16.17 0.46 1.38
CA ASN A 375 -15.99 1.65 2.21
C ASN A 375 -15.20 2.74 1.49
N HIS A 376 -14.19 2.35 0.71
CA HIS A 376 -13.48 3.28 -0.17
C HIS A 376 -14.44 3.94 -1.17
N TYR A 377 -15.31 3.13 -1.82
CA TYR A 377 -16.32 3.63 -2.73
C TYR A 377 -17.23 4.65 -2.04
N LEU A 378 -17.78 4.35 -0.85
CA LEU A 378 -18.68 5.27 -0.15
C LEU A 378 -18.01 6.64 0.06
N LYS A 379 -16.78 6.66 0.57
CA LYS A 379 -16.04 7.90 0.82
C LYS A 379 -15.64 8.62 -0.46
N LEU A 380 -15.14 7.91 -1.46
CA LEU A 380 -14.75 8.51 -2.73
C LEU A 380 -15.99 9.04 -3.47
N ASN A 381 -17.10 8.32 -3.45
CA ASN A 381 -18.36 8.76 -4.02
C ASN A 381 -18.90 10.06 -3.37
N GLU A 382 -18.76 10.21 -2.05
CA GLU A 382 -19.07 11.45 -1.34
C GLU A 382 -18.24 12.63 -1.89
N ILE A 383 -16.92 12.44 -2.02
CA ILE A 383 -16.01 13.45 -2.57
C ILE A 383 -16.39 13.85 -4.00
N LEU A 384 -16.65 12.86 -4.86
CA LEU A 384 -16.95 13.08 -6.27
C LEU A 384 -18.34 13.72 -6.45
N SER A 385 -19.35 13.27 -5.70
CA SER A 385 -20.72 13.82 -5.80
C SER A 385 -20.77 15.30 -5.39
N ASN A 386 -20.06 15.68 -4.31
CA ASN A 386 -19.94 17.10 -3.90
C ASN A 386 -19.18 17.96 -4.93
N GLY A 387 -18.45 17.34 -5.83
CA GLY A 387 -17.75 18.01 -6.89
C GLY A 387 -18.50 18.03 -8.22
N CYS A 388 -19.59 17.29 -8.39
CA CYS A 388 -20.42 17.33 -9.61
C CYS A 388 -21.51 18.40 -9.53
N ASN A 389 -21.78 18.91 -8.34
CA ASN A 389 -22.66 20.06 -8.09
C ASN A 389 -21.81 21.33 -8.17
#